data_a8cbce5905fadad01ace94b56fd0578d
#
_entry.id   a8cbce5905fadad01ace94b56fd0578d
#
_cell.length_a   1.000
_cell.length_b   1.000
_cell.length_c   1.000
_cell.angle_alpha   90.00
_cell.angle_beta   90.00
_cell.angle_gamma   90.00
#
_symmetry.space_group_name_H-M   'P 1'
#
loop_
_entity.id
_entity.type
_entity.pdbx_description
1 polymer ?
#
loop_
_entity_poly.entity_id
_entity_poly.type
_entity_poly.pdbx_seq_one_letter_code
_entity_poly.pdbx_strand_id
1 'polypeptide(L)'
;CPGLQRILMMDGNALGALEGLGVSVSDEELEARIADTHADDLATIVYTSGSTGAPKGVELTHRNFLSVVRAGYECLGEVLCDNHPRLLLFLPLAHCFARFIQYCSIGSDDGVVGYLPDMKSLLPDLRSFKPTYLLGVPRVFEKVYNAASRKAGTGFKGRIFAQAAQCAREWSRTEQDGGKHSASQRARHAMFETSVYRAVRGALGPNIRYVACGGAPLSADLAHFFAGIGLPMIQGYGMTETAAPFTVTRVNDNKIGTVGQPAP
;
A
#
# COMPACT_ATOMS: atom_id res chain seq x y z
N CYS A 1 14.87 22.37 -21.82
CA CYS A 1 15.87 21.29 -21.91
C CYS A 1 16.42 21.25 -23.32
N PRO A 2 17.75 21.48 -23.53
CA PRO A 2 18.38 21.26 -24.83
C PRO A 2 18.19 19.76 -25.19
N GLY A 3 17.67 19.48 -26.36
CA GLY A 3 17.42 18.11 -26.80
C GLY A 3 15.97 17.61 -26.61
N LEU A 4 15.10 18.36 -25.94
CA LEU A 4 13.68 18.03 -25.89
C LEU A 4 13.06 18.27 -27.27
N GLN A 5 12.61 17.19 -27.91
CA GLN A 5 12.06 17.26 -29.26
C GLN A 5 10.55 17.42 -29.27
N ARG A 6 9.86 16.96 -28.23
CA ARG A 6 8.40 16.94 -28.20
C ARG A 6 7.85 16.99 -26.78
N ILE A 7 6.73 17.69 -26.60
CA ILE A 7 5.92 17.72 -25.36
C ILE A 7 4.53 17.25 -25.73
N LEU A 8 4.02 16.28 -25.00
CA LEU A 8 2.68 15.76 -25.14
C LEU A 8 1.88 16.04 -23.86
N MET A 9 0.70 16.63 -24.00
CA MET A 9 -0.17 16.97 -22.87
C MET A 9 -1.18 15.83 -22.67
N MET A 10 -1.17 15.22 -21.49
CA MET A 10 -2.06 14.08 -21.16
C MET A 10 -3.54 14.44 -21.20
N ASP A 11 -3.91 15.71 -20.92
CA ASP A 11 -5.27 16.23 -21.00
C ASP A 11 -5.77 16.45 -22.43
N GLY A 12 -4.89 16.25 -23.40
CA GLY A 12 -5.19 16.35 -24.84
C GLY A 12 -5.17 14.98 -25.52
N ASN A 13 -4.88 14.99 -26.82
CA ASN A 13 -4.75 13.77 -27.63
C ASN A 13 -3.33 13.17 -27.57
N ALA A 14 -2.70 13.11 -26.39
CA ALA A 14 -1.35 12.58 -26.24
C ALA A 14 -1.24 11.10 -26.63
N LEU A 15 -2.20 10.28 -26.26
CA LEU A 15 -2.23 8.86 -26.60
C LEU A 15 -2.34 8.65 -28.10
N GLY A 16 -3.30 9.28 -28.75
CA GLY A 16 -3.45 9.17 -30.21
C GLY A 16 -2.22 9.74 -30.98
N ALA A 17 -1.56 10.76 -30.43
CA ALA A 17 -0.31 11.26 -31.00
C ALA A 17 0.84 10.25 -30.86
N LEU A 18 0.93 9.55 -29.72
CA LEU A 18 1.91 8.47 -29.49
C LEU A 18 1.64 7.27 -30.39
N GLU A 19 0.39 6.83 -30.49
CA GLU A 19 -0.03 5.78 -31.41
C GLU A 19 0.34 6.09 -32.85
N GLY A 20 0.05 7.32 -33.30
CA GLY A 20 0.43 7.78 -34.64
C GLY A 20 1.94 7.78 -34.89
N LEU A 21 2.76 8.03 -33.87
CA LEU A 21 4.22 7.94 -33.97
C LEU A 21 4.69 6.49 -34.00
N GLY A 22 3.99 5.57 -33.37
CA GLY A 22 4.32 4.14 -33.31
C GLY A 22 3.98 3.38 -34.60
N VAL A 23 3.15 3.89 -35.47
CA VAL A 23 2.67 3.16 -36.70
C VAL A 23 3.81 2.69 -37.60
N SER A 24 4.95 3.39 -37.61
CA SER A 24 6.12 3.01 -38.42
C SER A 24 7.13 2.12 -37.68
N VAL A 25 6.91 1.83 -36.43
CA VAL A 25 7.79 0.95 -35.62
C VAL A 25 7.32 -0.48 -35.81
N SER A 26 8.20 -1.38 -36.28
CA SER A 26 7.86 -2.79 -36.44
C SER A 26 7.98 -3.56 -35.11
N ASP A 27 7.32 -4.73 -35.06
CA ASP A 27 7.43 -5.61 -33.89
C ASP A 27 8.87 -6.09 -33.69
N GLU A 28 9.61 -6.33 -34.81
CA GLU A 28 11.02 -6.74 -34.74
C GLU A 28 11.90 -5.63 -34.12
N GLU A 29 11.63 -4.35 -34.43
CA GLU A 29 12.34 -3.23 -33.82
C GLU A 29 12.01 -3.13 -32.33
N LEU A 30 10.76 -3.33 -31.94
CA LEU A 30 10.34 -3.35 -30.54
C LEU A 30 11.01 -4.49 -29.77
N GLU A 31 10.98 -5.70 -30.32
CA GLU A 31 11.63 -6.88 -29.71
C GLU A 31 13.15 -6.70 -29.59
N ALA A 32 13.81 -6.10 -30.59
CA ALA A 32 15.23 -5.78 -30.53
C ALA A 32 15.55 -4.80 -29.39
N ARG A 33 14.73 -3.77 -29.20
CA ARG A 33 14.90 -2.81 -28.08
C ARG A 33 14.67 -3.45 -26.72
N ILE A 34 13.69 -4.35 -26.61
CA ILE A 34 13.43 -5.13 -25.38
C ILE A 34 14.65 -6.01 -25.07
N ALA A 35 15.18 -6.72 -26.07
CA ALA A 35 16.33 -7.61 -25.92
C ALA A 35 17.63 -6.87 -25.54
N ASP A 36 17.77 -5.62 -25.95
CA ASP A 36 18.93 -4.75 -25.64
C ASP A 36 18.83 -4.12 -24.23
N THR A 37 17.70 -4.28 -23.54
CA THR A 37 17.51 -3.74 -22.20
C THR A 37 18.12 -4.67 -21.15
N HIS A 38 19.04 -4.15 -20.34
CA HIS A 38 19.77 -4.90 -19.33
C HIS A 38 19.34 -4.51 -17.91
N ALA A 39 19.56 -5.42 -16.97
CA ALA A 39 19.19 -5.19 -15.57
C ALA A 39 19.89 -3.97 -14.94
N ASP A 40 21.08 -3.64 -15.41
CA ASP A 40 21.88 -2.51 -14.89
C ASP A 40 21.57 -1.19 -15.61
N ASP A 41 20.70 -1.19 -16.61
CA ASP A 41 20.26 0.03 -17.27
C ASP A 41 19.43 0.89 -16.33
N LEU A 42 19.50 2.19 -16.51
CA LEU A 42 18.75 3.17 -15.76
C LEU A 42 17.24 3.03 -16.05
N ALA A 43 16.48 2.62 -15.04
CA ALA A 43 15.03 2.52 -15.16
C ALA A 43 14.32 3.86 -14.91
N THR A 44 14.82 4.64 -13.95
CA THR A 44 14.19 5.93 -13.56
C THR A 44 15.10 6.77 -12.69
N ILE A 45 14.85 8.07 -12.68
CA ILE A 45 15.43 9.01 -11.73
C ILE A 45 14.30 9.55 -10.86
N VAL A 46 14.40 9.35 -9.55
CA VAL A 46 13.42 9.86 -8.58
C VAL A 46 14.04 11.02 -7.81
N TYR A 47 13.45 12.20 -7.93
CA TYR A 47 13.94 13.38 -7.22
C TYR A 47 13.43 13.40 -5.77
N THR A 48 14.36 13.61 -4.85
CA THR A 48 14.08 13.80 -3.42
C THR A 48 14.41 15.22 -3.00
N SER A 49 13.66 15.76 -2.02
CA SER A 49 14.01 17.02 -1.38
C SER A 49 15.22 16.79 -0.48
N GLY A 50 16.41 17.04 -1.00
CA GLY A 50 17.65 16.88 -0.23
C GLY A 50 17.66 17.72 1.05
N SER A 51 18.33 17.26 2.10
CA SER A 51 18.53 17.98 3.36
C SER A 51 19.25 19.34 3.17
N THR A 52 19.89 19.54 2.04
CA THR A 52 20.66 20.75 1.67
C THR A 52 19.88 21.75 0.79
N GLY A 53 18.58 21.53 0.58
CA GLY A 53 17.68 22.44 -0.15
C GLY A 53 17.62 22.25 -1.67
N ALA A 54 18.64 21.73 -2.33
CA ALA A 54 18.57 21.38 -3.75
C ALA A 54 18.03 19.95 -3.94
N PRO A 55 17.06 19.74 -4.86
CA PRO A 55 16.57 18.40 -5.17
C PRO A 55 17.72 17.51 -5.69
N LYS A 56 17.77 16.26 -5.21
CA LYS A 56 18.74 15.25 -5.67
C LYS A 56 18.01 14.18 -6.47
N GLY A 57 18.51 13.85 -7.64
CA GLY A 57 18.02 12.75 -8.46
C GLY A 57 18.66 11.44 -8.01
N VAL A 58 17.85 10.52 -7.53
CA VAL A 58 18.26 9.15 -7.20
C VAL A 58 18.10 8.30 -8.46
N GLU A 59 19.19 7.79 -8.98
CA GLU A 59 19.22 6.90 -10.13
C GLU A 59 18.91 5.48 -9.69
N LEU A 60 17.87 4.88 -10.26
CA LEU A 60 17.42 3.52 -9.97
C LEU A 60 17.45 2.70 -11.25
N THR A 61 18.14 1.56 -11.21
CA THR A 61 18.23 0.61 -12.31
C THR A 61 17.06 -0.40 -12.27
N HIS A 62 16.88 -1.13 -13.37
CA HIS A 62 15.94 -2.26 -13.38
C HIS A 62 16.31 -3.31 -12.31
N ARG A 63 17.60 -3.57 -12.10
CA ARG A 63 18.09 -4.49 -11.06
C ARG A 63 17.64 -4.07 -9.66
N ASN A 64 17.66 -2.77 -9.34
CA ASN A 64 17.22 -2.30 -8.03
C ASN A 64 15.75 -2.67 -7.79
N PHE A 65 14.86 -2.42 -8.76
CA PHE A 65 13.45 -2.79 -8.62
C PHE A 65 13.23 -4.30 -8.60
N LEU A 66 13.91 -5.06 -9.45
CA LEU A 66 13.80 -6.53 -9.48
C LEU A 66 14.22 -7.15 -8.14
N SER A 67 15.29 -6.62 -7.51
CA SER A 67 15.74 -7.09 -6.19
C SER A 67 14.70 -6.87 -5.11
N VAL A 68 14.13 -5.65 -5.02
CA VAL A 68 13.11 -5.37 -3.99
C VAL A 68 11.78 -6.06 -4.27
N VAL A 69 11.42 -6.30 -5.55
CA VAL A 69 10.25 -7.10 -5.91
C VAL A 69 10.43 -8.55 -5.47
N ARG A 70 11.60 -9.16 -5.74
CA ARG A 70 11.92 -10.51 -5.26
C ARG A 70 11.83 -10.59 -3.74
N ALA A 71 12.48 -9.67 -3.03
CA ALA A 71 12.38 -9.58 -1.58
C ALA A 71 10.94 -9.41 -1.08
N GLY A 72 10.13 -8.64 -1.81
CA GLY A 72 8.70 -8.48 -1.56
C GLY A 72 7.94 -9.80 -1.62
N TYR A 73 8.16 -10.61 -2.65
CA TYR A 73 7.55 -11.94 -2.77
C TYR A 73 8.04 -12.91 -1.68
N GLU A 74 9.33 -12.88 -1.34
CA GLU A 74 9.88 -13.72 -0.27
C GLU A 74 9.31 -13.38 1.12
N CYS A 75 9.09 -12.08 1.39
CA CYS A 75 8.58 -11.61 2.68
C CYS A 75 7.05 -11.63 2.79
N LEU A 76 6.35 -11.37 1.69
CA LEU A 76 4.91 -11.09 1.65
C LEU A 76 4.19 -11.92 0.57
N GLY A 77 4.72 -13.06 0.18
CA GLY A 77 4.11 -13.91 -0.85
C GLY A 77 2.65 -14.27 -0.55
N GLU A 78 2.32 -14.51 0.72
CA GLU A 78 0.94 -14.76 1.17
C GLU A 78 -0.02 -13.58 0.95
N VAL A 79 0.52 -12.33 0.80
CA VAL A 79 -0.27 -11.12 0.50
C VAL A 79 -0.32 -10.87 -1.00
N LEU A 80 0.84 -11.01 -1.67
CA LEU A 80 1.05 -10.63 -3.07
C LEU A 80 0.58 -11.72 -4.06
N CYS A 81 0.62 -13.00 -3.64
CA CYS A 81 0.22 -14.15 -4.45
C CYS A 81 -1.05 -14.84 -3.91
N ASP A 82 -1.77 -14.21 -2.99
CA ASP A 82 -3.03 -14.73 -2.49
C ASP A 82 -4.07 -14.79 -3.63
N ASN A 83 -4.94 -15.79 -3.59
CA ASN A 83 -5.95 -16.10 -4.61
C ASN A 83 -6.58 -14.86 -5.24
N HIS A 84 -6.21 -14.55 -6.49
CA HIS A 84 -6.61 -13.36 -7.25
C HIS A 84 -6.32 -12.04 -6.51
N PRO A 85 -5.04 -11.65 -6.28
CA PRO A 85 -4.70 -10.45 -5.53
C PRO A 85 -5.18 -9.20 -6.27
N ARG A 86 -5.85 -8.31 -5.52
CA ARG A 86 -6.45 -7.08 -6.05
C ARG A 86 -5.93 -5.88 -5.28
N LEU A 87 -5.29 -4.97 -5.96
CA LEU A 87 -4.77 -3.72 -5.41
C LEU A 87 -5.49 -2.51 -6.01
N LEU A 88 -6.05 -1.63 -5.19
CA LEU A 88 -6.41 -0.28 -5.62
C LEU A 88 -5.25 0.66 -5.31
N LEU A 89 -4.53 1.09 -6.36
CA LEU A 89 -3.37 1.94 -6.24
C LEU A 89 -3.78 3.42 -6.35
N PHE A 90 -3.50 4.17 -5.30
CA PHE A 90 -3.81 5.60 -5.19
C PHE A 90 -2.57 6.42 -4.79
N LEU A 91 -1.44 5.77 -4.54
CA LEU A 91 -0.19 6.46 -4.28
C LEU A 91 0.46 6.91 -5.59
N PRO A 92 1.11 8.10 -5.62
CA PRO A 92 1.76 8.59 -6.83
C PRO A 92 2.89 7.68 -7.29
N LEU A 93 2.87 7.27 -8.56
CA LEU A 93 3.94 6.46 -9.18
C LEU A 93 5.28 7.20 -9.31
N ALA A 94 5.30 8.51 -9.05
CA ALA A 94 6.54 9.27 -8.90
C ALA A 94 7.39 8.83 -7.71
N HIS A 95 6.77 8.17 -6.69
CA HIS A 95 7.45 7.62 -5.54
C HIS A 95 7.78 6.13 -5.74
N CYS A 96 8.99 5.73 -5.37
CA CYS A 96 9.49 4.36 -5.50
C CYS A 96 8.58 3.33 -4.78
N PHE A 97 7.99 3.67 -3.64
CA PHE A 97 7.10 2.79 -2.89
C PHE A 97 5.84 2.37 -3.68
N ALA A 98 5.17 3.33 -4.35
CA ALA A 98 4.03 3.02 -5.21
C ALA A 98 4.43 2.18 -6.42
N ARG A 99 5.59 2.50 -7.01
CA ARG A 99 6.14 1.78 -8.16
C ARG A 99 6.56 0.36 -7.80
N PHE A 100 7.20 0.16 -6.66
CA PHE A 100 7.52 -1.16 -6.13
C PHE A 100 6.28 -2.07 -6.05
N ILE A 101 5.21 -1.61 -5.40
CA ILE A 101 4.01 -2.44 -5.25
C ILE A 101 3.28 -2.66 -6.59
N GLN A 102 3.34 -1.69 -7.50
CA GLN A 102 2.85 -1.86 -8.87
C GLN A 102 3.59 -3.00 -9.57
N TYR A 103 4.92 -3.04 -9.48
CA TYR A 103 5.72 -4.10 -10.09
C TYR A 103 5.44 -5.46 -9.45
N CYS A 104 5.30 -5.52 -8.11
CA CYS A 104 4.84 -6.75 -7.46
C CYS A 104 3.48 -7.21 -8.00
N SER A 105 2.55 -6.29 -8.19
CA SER A 105 1.20 -6.65 -8.65
C SER A 105 1.16 -7.07 -10.12
N ILE A 106 2.00 -6.47 -10.97
CA ILE A 106 2.11 -6.85 -12.40
C ILE A 106 2.84 -8.20 -12.55
N GLY A 107 3.82 -8.49 -11.69
CA GLY A 107 4.55 -9.76 -11.70
C GLY A 107 3.78 -10.93 -11.08
N SER A 108 2.58 -10.72 -10.58
CA SER A 108 1.67 -11.76 -10.10
C SER A 108 0.83 -12.30 -11.26
N ASP A 109 0.72 -13.63 -11.40
CA ASP A 109 0.10 -14.30 -12.56
C ASP A 109 -1.36 -13.85 -12.81
N ASP A 110 -2.11 -13.55 -11.75
CA ASP A 110 -3.54 -13.20 -11.82
C ASP A 110 -3.88 -11.91 -11.05
N GLY A 111 -2.87 -11.08 -10.77
CA GLY A 111 -3.01 -9.83 -10.04
C GLY A 111 -3.82 -8.78 -10.81
N VAL A 112 -4.72 -8.09 -10.12
CA VAL A 112 -5.52 -6.99 -10.70
C VAL A 112 -5.16 -5.68 -10.02
N VAL A 113 -4.67 -4.71 -10.80
CA VAL A 113 -4.38 -3.35 -10.32
C VAL A 113 -5.42 -2.38 -10.86
N GLY A 114 -6.14 -1.71 -9.95
CA GLY A 114 -6.95 -0.55 -10.27
C GLY A 114 -6.21 0.72 -9.90
N TYR A 115 -6.34 1.76 -10.71
CA TYR A 115 -5.74 3.08 -10.43
C TYR A 115 -6.81 4.07 -10.01
N LEU A 116 -6.56 4.79 -8.92
CA LEU A 116 -7.46 5.81 -8.41
C LEU A 116 -6.96 7.20 -8.81
N PRO A 117 -7.70 7.93 -9.66
CA PRO A 117 -7.26 9.26 -10.11
C PRO A 117 -7.49 10.37 -9.07
N ASP A 118 -8.50 10.24 -8.19
CA ASP A 118 -8.86 11.27 -7.20
C ASP A 118 -9.06 10.64 -5.80
N MET A 119 -8.27 11.10 -4.85
CA MET A 119 -8.38 10.71 -3.43
C MET A 119 -9.73 11.03 -2.77
N LYS A 120 -10.57 11.87 -3.38
CA LYS A 120 -11.92 12.16 -2.88
C LYS A 120 -12.84 10.96 -3.03
N SER A 121 -12.66 10.15 -4.08
CA SER A 121 -13.44 8.96 -4.36
C SER A 121 -12.90 7.68 -3.69
N LEU A 122 -11.82 7.76 -2.89
CA LEU A 122 -11.15 6.59 -2.32
C LEU A 122 -12.11 5.61 -1.63
N LEU A 123 -12.96 6.07 -0.72
CA LEU A 123 -13.84 5.17 0.03
C LEU A 123 -14.95 4.52 -0.81
N PRO A 124 -15.63 5.24 -1.73
CA PRO A 124 -16.53 4.62 -2.70
C PRO A 124 -15.82 3.60 -3.58
N ASP A 125 -14.63 3.92 -4.10
CA ASP A 125 -13.90 3.07 -5.03
C ASP A 125 -13.32 1.83 -4.36
N LEU A 126 -12.87 1.91 -3.11
CA LEU A 126 -12.50 0.73 -2.32
C LEU A 126 -13.66 -0.28 -2.20
N ARG A 127 -14.89 0.21 -2.05
CA ARG A 127 -16.08 -0.66 -1.95
C ARG A 127 -16.47 -1.31 -3.27
N SER A 128 -16.36 -0.57 -4.38
CA SER A 128 -16.72 -1.07 -5.73
C SER A 128 -15.62 -1.97 -6.29
N PHE A 129 -14.36 -1.61 -6.13
CA PHE A 129 -13.22 -2.37 -6.63
C PHE A 129 -12.96 -3.65 -5.81
N LYS A 130 -13.26 -3.65 -4.49
CA LYS A 130 -13.11 -4.77 -3.56
C LYS A 130 -11.67 -5.30 -3.51
N PRO A 131 -10.69 -4.49 -3.10
CA PRO A 131 -9.32 -4.94 -3.00
C PRO A 131 -9.17 -6.06 -1.96
N THR A 132 -8.18 -6.94 -2.15
CA THR A 132 -7.80 -7.97 -1.17
C THR A 132 -6.72 -7.48 -0.23
N TYR A 133 -5.88 -6.58 -0.69
CA TYR A 133 -4.91 -5.87 0.14
C TYR A 133 -4.83 -4.39 -0.26
N LEU A 134 -4.34 -3.58 0.66
CA LEU A 134 -4.22 -2.14 0.49
C LEU A 134 -2.85 -1.67 0.96
N LEU A 135 -2.21 -0.86 0.12
CA LEU A 135 -0.98 -0.17 0.47
C LEU A 135 -1.28 1.31 0.70
N GLY A 136 -0.82 1.85 1.80
CA GLY A 136 -1.04 3.25 2.11
C GLY A 136 0.02 3.88 3.00
N VAL A 137 -0.15 5.17 3.21
CA VAL A 137 0.58 5.93 4.23
C VAL A 137 -0.30 6.09 5.48
N PRO A 138 0.25 6.36 6.67
CA PRO A 138 -0.52 6.45 7.92
C PRO A 138 -1.76 7.34 7.82
N ARG A 139 -1.68 8.48 7.14
CA ARG A 139 -2.80 9.42 6.95
C ARG A 139 -4.04 8.81 6.30
N VAL A 140 -3.87 7.81 5.46
CA VAL A 140 -5.01 7.12 4.82
C VAL A 140 -5.80 6.34 5.86
N PHE A 141 -5.12 5.61 6.71
CA PHE A 141 -5.73 4.81 7.77
C PHE A 141 -6.32 5.70 8.88
N GLU A 142 -5.66 6.80 9.22
CA GLU A 142 -6.21 7.85 10.09
C GLU A 142 -7.53 8.42 9.52
N LYS A 143 -7.56 8.71 8.21
CA LYS A 143 -8.77 9.19 7.53
C LYS A 143 -9.92 8.20 7.64
N VAL A 144 -9.65 6.90 7.48
CA VAL A 144 -10.64 5.83 7.64
C VAL A 144 -11.16 5.76 9.08
N TYR A 145 -10.24 5.70 10.06
CA TYR A 145 -10.59 5.71 11.48
C TYR A 145 -11.44 6.93 11.86
N ASN A 146 -10.99 8.12 11.47
CA ASN A 146 -11.67 9.37 11.76
C ASN A 146 -13.03 9.50 11.06
N ALA A 147 -13.16 8.95 9.84
CA ALA A 147 -14.45 8.91 9.14
C ALA A 147 -15.45 8.00 9.87
N ALA A 148 -15.00 6.84 10.33
CA ALA A 148 -15.84 5.94 11.13
C ALA A 148 -16.26 6.59 12.47
N SER A 149 -15.32 7.23 13.17
CA SER A 149 -15.58 7.96 14.41
C SER A 149 -16.58 9.12 14.22
N ARG A 150 -16.39 9.93 13.17
CA ARG A 150 -17.33 11.04 12.85
C ARG A 150 -18.72 10.53 12.50
N LYS A 151 -18.81 9.42 11.76
CA LYS A 151 -20.11 8.80 11.43
C LYS A 151 -20.84 8.29 12.67
N ALA A 152 -20.13 7.83 13.67
CA ALA A 152 -20.69 7.43 14.97
C ALA A 152 -21.17 8.66 15.79
N GLY A 153 -20.54 9.83 15.61
CA GLY A 153 -20.88 11.07 16.29
C GLY A 153 -20.45 11.11 17.75
N THR A 154 -21.00 12.06 18.52
CA THR A 154 -20.66 12.28 19.95
C THR A 154 -21.64 11.66 20.95
N GLY A 155 -22.80 11.21 20.49
CA GLY A 155 -23.84 10.64 21.34
C GLY A 155 -23.58 9.16 21.73
N PHE A 156 -24.65 8.40 21.95
CA PHE A 156 -24.58 7.01 22.36
C PHE A 156 -23.76 6.13 21.39
N LYS A 157 -23.96 6.30 20.07
CA LYS A 157 -23.20 5.57 19.06
C LYS A 157 -21.71 5.93 19.09
N GLY A 158 -21.36 7.19 19.36
CA GLY A 158 -19.96 7.62 19.51
C GLY A 158 -19.29 6.97 20.72
N ARG A 159 -20.02 6.82 21.85
CA ARG A 159 -19.53 6.09 23.03
C ARG A 159 -19.28 4.62 22.71
N ILE A 160 -20.21 3.96 21.99
CA ILE A 160 -20.03 2.57 21.52
C ILE A 160 -18.78 2.46 20.65
N PHE A 161 -18.58 3.36 19.69
CA PHE A 161 -17.39 3.36 18.85
C PHE A 161 -16.10 3.51 19.66
N ALA A 162 -16.07 4.44 20.61
CA ALA A 162 -14.91 4.65 21.47
C ALA A 162 -14.57 3.41 22.31
N GLN A 163 -15.59 2.76 22.90
CA GLN A 163 -15.44 1.51 23.65
C GLN A 163 -14.98 0.35 22.76
N ALA A 164 -15.51 0.25 21.53
CA ALA A 164 -15.07 -0.74 20.55
C ALA A 164 -13.61 -0.52 20.15
N ALA A 165 -13.23 0.72 19.89
CA ALA A 165 -11.85 1.05 19.55
C ALA A 165 -10.87 0.75 20.70
N GLN A 166 -11.25 1.04 21.93
CA GLN A 166 -10.45 0.67 23.10
C GLN A 166 -10.34 -0.85 23.24
N CYS A 167 -11.44 -1.58 23.10
CA CYS A 167 -11.46 -3.04 23.16
C CYS A 167 -10.58 -3.68 22.09
N ALA A 168 -10.60 -3.16 20.86
CA ALA A 168 -9.72 -3.62 19.78
C ALA A 168 -8.24 -3.43 20.10
N ARG A 169 -7.85 -2.26 20.65
CA ARG A 169 -6.46 -2.01 21.05
C ARG A 169 -6.00 -2.92 22.17
N GLU A 170 -6.83 -3.10 23.20
CA GLU A 170 -6.55 -4.02 24.31
C GLU A 170 -6.41 -5.46 23.81
N TRP A 171 -7.28 -5.88 22.89
CA TRP A 171 -7.22 -7.20 22.26
C TRP A 171 -5.88 -7.42 21.58
N SER A 172 -5.51 -6.53 20.68
CA SER A 172 -4.25 -6.63 19.92
C SER A 172 -3.00 -6.57 20.82
N ARG A 173 -3.02 -5.75 21.87
CA ARG A 173 -1.89 -5.71 22.83
C ARG A 173 -1.75 -7.04 23.59
N THR A 174 -2.86 -7.59 24.05
CA THR A 174 -2.85 -8.90 24.72
C THR A 174 -2.28 -9.99 23.82
N GLU A 175 -2.64 -10.00 22.52
CA GLU A 175 -2.08 -10.95 21.55
C GLU A 175 -0.56 -10.73 21.34
N GLN A 176 -0.13 -9.48 21.16
CA GLN A 176 1.28 -9.15 20.96
C GLN A 176 2.14 -9.55 22.18
N ASP A 177 1.61 -9.42 23.39
CA ASP A 177 2.29 -9.78 24.63
C ASP A 177 2.24 -11.30 24.92
N GLY A 178 1.68 -12.10 24.01
CA GLY A 178 1.51 -13.55 24.17
C GLY A 178 0.49 -13.94 25.26
N GLY A 179 -0.33 -13.00 25.69
CA GLY A 179 -1.37 -13.20 26.71
C GLY A 179 -2.59 -13.97 26.21
N LYS A 180 -3.41 -14.44 27.17
CA LYS A 180 -4.69 -15.09 26.87
C LYS A 180 -5.84 -14.15 27.18
N HIS A 181 -6.80 -14.07 26.26
CA HIS A 181 -8.03 -13.28 26.48
C HIS A 181 -8.93 -13.96 27.52
N SER A 182 -9.44 -13.19 28.48
CA SER A 182 -10.47 -13.65 29.42
C SER A 182 -11.79 -13.90 28.68
N ALA A 183 -12.70 -14.65 29.32
CA ALA A 183 -14.02 -14.88 28.76
C ALA A 183 -14.81 -13.58 28.54
N SER A 184 -14.67 -12.61 29.45
CA SER A 184 -15.30 -11.29 29.31
C SER A 184 -14.72 -10.47 28.17
N GLN A 185 -13.39 -10.51 27.94
CA GLN A 185 -12.76 -9.86 26.78
C GLN A 185 -13.26 -10.48 25.47
N ARG A 186 -13.32 -11.81 25.37
CA ARG A 186 -13.85 -12.50 24.19
C ARG A 186 -15.30 -12.11 23.89
N ALA A 187 -16.17 -12.12 24.91
CA ALA A 187 -17.57 -11.75 24.75
C ALA A 187 -17.72 -10.29 24.28
N ARG A 188 -16.96 -9.35 24.88
CA ARG A 188 -16.98 -7.94 24.53
C ARG A 188 -16.46 -7.70 23.10
N HIS A 189 -15.38 -8.36 22.72
CA HIS A 189 -14.81 -8.27 21.36
C HIS A 189 -15.80 -8.80 20.32
N ALA A 190 -16.43 -9.97 20.56
CA ALA A 190 -17.43 -10.56 19.68
C ALA A 190 -18.67 -9.66 19.51
N MET A 191 -19.09 -8.96 20.56
CA MET A 191 -20.20 -8.00 20.48
C MET A 191 -19.86 -6.83 19.54
N PHE A 192 -18.63 -6.32 19.58
CA PHE A 192 -18.20 -5.24 18.70
C PHE A 192 -17.90 -5.70 17.27
N GLU A 193 -17.64 -6.98 17.05
CA GLU A 193 -17.42 -7.55 15.72
C GLU A 193 -18.60 -7.26 14.78
N THR A 194 -19.82 -7.54 15.22
CA THR A 194 -21.02 -7.35 14.40
C THR A 194 -21.47 -5.91 14.29
N SER A 195 -21.21 -5.09 15.31
CA SER A 195 -21.73 -3.72 15.40
C SER A 195 -20.77 -2.66 14.85
N VAL A 196 -19.44 -2.85 15.00
CA VAL A 196 -18.43 -1.82 14.66
C VAL A 196 -17.36 -2.36 13.72
N TYR A 197 -16.71 -3.49 14.04
CA TYR A 197 -15.48 -3.90 13.33
C TYR A 197 -15.76 -4.27 11.88
N ARG A 198 -16.83 -5.04 11.62
CA ARG A 198 -17.27 -5.36 10.26
C ARG A 198 -17.56 -4.10 9.43
N ALA A 199 -18.15 -3.07 10.04
CA ALA A 199 -18.45 -1.82 9.34
C ALA A 199 -17.18 -1.02 8.98
N VAL A 200 -16.17 -1.03 9.85
CA VAL A 200 -14.88 -0.37 9.58
C VAL A 200 -14.11 -1.13 8.50
N ARG A 201 -14.00 -2.46 8.59
CA ARG A 201 -13.39 -3.27 7.54
C ARG A 201 -14.10 -3.11 6.20
N GLY A 202 -15.43 -3.14 6.20
CA GLY A 202 -16.23 -2.94 5.00
C GLY A 202 -16.07 -1.56 4.35
N ALA A 203 -15.58 -0.55 5.09
CA ALA A 203 -15.25 0.75 4.52
C ALA A 203 -13.96 0.71 3.69
N LEU A 204 -13.03 -0.19 3.99
CA LEU A 204 -11.81 -0.45 3.21
C LEU A 204 -12.04 -1.44 2.05
N GLY A 205 -13.20 -2.10 2.03
CA GLY A 205 -13.57 -3.09 1.03
C GLY A 205 -13.96 -4.42 1.68
N PRO A 206 -14.99 -5.11 1.14
CA PRO A 206 -15.49 -6.35 1.75
C PRO A 206 -14.51 -7.53 1.70
N ASN A 207 -13.52 -7.46 0.79
CA ASN A 207 -12.56 -8.53 0.56
C ASN A 207 -11.18 -8.23 1.15
N ILE A 208 -11.03 -7.08 1.85
CA ILE A 208 -9.75 -6.69 2.42
C ILE A 208 -9.27 -7.67 3.49
N ARG A 209 -8.06 -8.17 3.36
CA ARG A 209 -7.41 -9.11 4.28
C ARG A 209 -6.14 -8.55 4.89
N TYR A 210 -5.41 -7.74 4.12
CA TYR A 210 -4.13 -7.20 4.54
C TYR A 210 -4.06 -5.70 4.26
N VAL A 211 -3.39 -5.00 5.12
CA VAL A 211 -3.04 -3.59 4.92
C VAL A 211 -1.55 -3.40 5.18
N ALA A 212 -0.88 -2.73 4.26
CA ALA A 212 0.52 -2.37 4.40
C ALA A 212 0.68 -0.86 4.53
N CYS A 213 1.55 -0.43 5.42
CA CYS A 213 1.80 0.97 5.74
C CYS A 213 3.28 1.29 5.68
N GLY A 214 3.64 2.38 5.01
CA GLY A 214 5.02 2.84 4.91
C GLY A 214 5.11 4.32 4.61
N GLY A 215 6.33 4.83 4.39
CA GLY A 215 6.60 6.21 4.00
C GLY A 215 6.49 7.25 5.12
N ALA A 216 5.99 6.90 6.30
CA ALA A 216 5.96 7.76 7.49
C ALA A 216 5.77 6.91 8.76
N PRO A 217 6.09 7.46 9.97
CA PRO A 217 5.86 6.76 11.23
C PRO A 217 4.37 6.44 11.44
N LEU A 218 4.08 5.17 11.77
CA LEU A 218 2.74 4.71 12.11
C LEU A 218 2.53 4.77 13.61
N SER A 219 1.41 5.36 14.06
CA SER A 219 1.01 5.34 15.47
C SER A 219 0.72 3.91 15.92
N ALA A 220 1.34 3.48 17.04
CA ALA A 220 1.08 2.17 17.62
C ALA A 220 -0.40 1.97 18.00
N ASP A 221 -1.07 3.01 18.48
CA ASP A 221 -2.50 2.96 18.79
C ASP A 221 -3.37 2.69 17.57
N LEU A 222 -3.01 3.28 16.42
CA LEU A 222 -3.71 3.04 15.17
C LEU A 222 -3.45 1.62 14.66
N ALA A 223 -2.20 1.15 14.73
CA ALA A 223 -1.84 -0.21 14.36
C ALA A 223 -2.56 -1.26 15.22
N HIS A 224 -2.57 -1.07 16.55
CA HIS A 224 -3.31 -1.94 17.46
C HIS A 224 -4.83 -1.91 17.22
N PHE A 225 -5.39 -0.76 16.87
CA PHE A 225 -6.81 -0.69 16.51
C PHE A 225 -7.10 -1.56 15.28
N PHE A 226 -6.34 -1.40 14.20
CA PHE A 226 -6.58 -2.18 12.97
C PHE A 226 -6.28 -3.66 13.17
N ALA A 227 -5.22 -4.03 13.86
CA ALA A 227 -4.93 -5.42 14.21
C ALA A 227 -6.06 -6.03 15.04
N GLY A 228 -6.53 -5.30 16.06
CA GLY A 228 -7.59 -5.76 16.94
C GLY A 228 -8.97 -5.89 16.29
N ILE A 229 -9.20 -5.26 15.14
CA ILE A 229 -10.39 -5.49 14.32
C ILE A 229 -10.16 -6.55 13.23
N GLY A 230 -9.08 -7.31 13.28
CA GLY A 230 -8.78 -8.37 12.33
C GLY A 230 -8.17 -7.92 11.01
N LEU A 231 -7.54 -6.75 10.96
CA LEU A 231 -6.76 -6.23 9.84
C LEU A 231 -5.33 -5.90 10.29
N PRO A 232 -4.43 -6.87 10.40
CA PRO A 232 -3.05 -6.62 10.79
C PRO A 232 -2.38 -5.68 9.79
N MET A 233 -1.70 -4.66 10.33
CA MET A 233 -0.98 -3.67 9.52
C MET A 233 0.48 -4.09 9.38
N ILE A 234 0.84 -4.49 8.18
CA ILE A 234 2.23 -4.74 7.80
C ILE A 234 2.92 -3.38 7.68
N GLN A 235 4.03 -3.20 8.37
CA GLN A 235 4.81 -1.97 8.31
C GLN A 235 6.11 -2.20 7.57
N GLY A 236 6.44 -1.31 6.62
CA GLY A 236 7.72 -1.29 5.92
C GLY A 236 8.45 0.03 6.12
N TYR A 237 9.77 -0.04 6.21
CA TYR A 237 10.65 1.11 6.24
C TYR A 237 11.64 1.04 5.08
N GLY A 238 11.81 2.15 4.40
CA GLY A 238 12.70 2.31 3.26
C GLY A 238 12.82 3.76 2.84
N MET A 239 13.65 3.98 1.85
CA MET A 239 13.90 5.30 1.26
C MET A 239 14.01 5.17 -0.26
N THR A 240 14.08 6.29 -0.95
CA THR A 240 14.23 6.29 -2.41
C THR A 240 15.52 5.60 -2.85
N GLU A 241 16.60 5.82 -2.10
CA GLU A 241 17.93 5.24 -2.34
C GLU A 241 17.96 3.72 -2.18
N THR A 242 16.97 3.12 -1.51
CA THR A 242 16.82 1.67 -1.40
C THR A 242 15.76 1.10 -2.36
N ALA A 243 15.27 1.91 -3.30
CA ALA A 243 14.25 1.60 -4.31
C ALA A 243 12.86 1.26 -3.74
N ALA A 244 12.74 0.91 -2.46
CA ALA A 244 11.50 0.62 -1.73
C ALA A 244 11.84 0.16 -0.29
N PRO A 245 10.93 -0.48 0.46
CA PRO A 245 11.21 -0.95 1.80
C PRO A 245 12.35 -1.99 1.79
N PHE A 246 13.33 -1.79 2.67
CA PHE A 246 14.38 -2.75 2.96
C PHE A 246 14.20 -3.45 4.31
N THR A 247 13.22 -3.01 5.11
CA THR A 247 12.69 -3.77 6.24
C THR A 247 11.18 -3.85 6.14
N VAL A 248 10.62 -4.96 6.59
CA VAL A 248 9.17 -5.18 6.59
C VAL A 248 8.77 -6.12 7.72
N THR A 249 7.65 -5.82 8.40
CA THR A 249 7.01 -6.78 9.29
C THR A 249 6.32 -7.85 8.45
N ARG A 250 6.28 -9.09 8.95
CA ARG A 250 5.62 -10.20 8.27
C ARG A 250 4.24 -10.44 8.87
N VAL A 251 3.35 -11.08 8.13
CA VAL A 251 1.97 -11.35 8.60
C VAL A 251 1.99 -12.13 9.91
N ASN A 252 2.85 -13.17 10.00
CA ASN A 252 2.94 -14.06 11.15
C ASN A 252 4.01 -13.63 12.19
N ASP A 253 4.77 -12.56 11.92
CA ASP A 253 5.78 -11.99 12.82
C ASP A 253 5.71 -10.46 12.74
N ASN A 254 4.60 -9.92 13.24
CA ASN A 254 4.30 -8.50 13.21
C ASN A 254 4.34 -7.91 14.62
N LYS A 255 5.46 -7.32 14.99
CA LYS A 255 5.61 -6.59 16.25
C LYS A 255 5.28 -5.12 16.03
N ILE A 256 4.08 -4.70 16.47
CA ILE A 256 3.63 -3.30 16.38
C ILE A 256 4.61 -2.40 17.16
N GLY A 257 4.95 -1.25 16.58
CA GLY A 257 5.96 -0.34 17.11
C GLY A 257 7.37 -0.57 16.56
N THR A 258 7.54 -1.54 15.66
CA THR A 258 8.78 -1.78 14.90
C THR A 258 8.55 -1.66 13.41
N VAL A 259 9.63 -1.59 12.64
CA VAL A 259 9.58 -1.57 11.16
C VAL A 259 9.87 -2.94 10.54
N GLY A 260 9.91 -3.98 11.38
CA GLY A 260 10.14 -5.35 10.94
C GLY A 260 11.60 -5.73 10.80
N GLN A 261 11.81 -6.85 10.11
CA GLN A 261 13.12 -7.44 9.86
C GLN A 261 13.67 -6.96 8.50
N PRO A 262 14.98 -7.00 8.29
CA PRO A 262 15.55 -6.78 6.96
C PRO A 262 14.92 -7.70 5.92
N ALA A 263 14.67 -7.14 4.75
CA ALA A 263 14.32 -7.92 3.57
C ALA A 263 15.57 -8.60 3.02
N PRO A 264 15.49 -9.80 2.44
CA PRO A 264 16.63 -10.53 1.89
C PRO A 264 17.28 -9.85 0.70
#